data_a38834bf15e98d8d00c5689faff97178
#
_entry.id   a38834bf15e98d8d00c5689faff97178
#
_cell.length_a   1.000
_cell.length_b   1.000
_cell.length_c   1.000
_cell.angle_alpha   90.00
_cell.angle_beta   90.00
_cell.angle_gamma   90.00
#
_symmetry.space_group_name_H-M   'P 1'
#
loop_
_entity.id
_entity.type
_entity.pdbx_description
1 polymer ?
#
loop_
_entity_poly.entity_id
_entity_poly.type
_entity_poly.pdbx_seq_one_letter_code
_entity_poly.pdbx_strand_id
1 'polypeptide(L)'
;MGYLDLPEKELVQRAVAGDQMAYRAIYQLHEKAIRSRVSGYFTWKADVDDVVSESFQKAFTNLPNFDTQRELRPWLSTIATRTALDHLASIKREDQKKEGIKLKAGEDTPSGGDPLTEVTPEEEIINGENHERLMAFIEELSPLYKEVMIKYMIEELEYEEIAKELGLELNTVRTRIRRGKQHLAEMMLRGEIE
;
A
#
# COMPACT_ATOMS: atom_id res chain seq x y z
N MET A 1 28.50 -12.40 13.24
CA MET A 1 27.03 -12.34 13.31
C MET A 1 26.60 -11.24 12.35
N GLY A 2 25.87 -11.58 11.31
CA GLY A 2 25.44 -10.61 10.31
C GLY A 2 24.16 -9.88 10.76
N TYR A 3 23.85 -8.74 10.15
CA TYR A 3 22.63 -8.01 10.47
C TYR A 3 21.36 -8.84 10.23
N LEU A 4 21.38 -9.74 9.26
CA LEU A 4 20.23 -10.62 8.97
C LEU A 4 19.97 -11.70 10.04
N ASP A 5 20.93 -11.92 10.94
CA ASP A 5 20.79 -12.87 12.06
C ASP A 5 20.27 -12.18 13.33
N LEU A 6 20.12 -10.85 13.32
CA LEU A 6 19.61 -10.09 14.49
C LEU A 6 18.08 -10.22 14.61
N PRO A 7 17.57 -10.21 15.85
CA PRO A 7 16.12 -10.10 16.06
C PRO A 7 15.54 -8.85 15.40
N GLU A 8 14.37 -8.94 14.80
CA GLU A 8 13.74 -7.84 14.08
C GLU A 8 13.58 -6.58 14.95
N LYS A 9 13.22 -6.74 16.21
CA LYS A 9 13.15 -5.64 17.21
C LYS A 9 14.48 -4.90 17.35
N GLU A 10 15.59 -5.62 17.35
CA GLU A 10 16.93 -5.01 17.44
C GLU A 10 17.28 -4.28 16.16
N LEU A 11 16.92 -4.83 14.99
CA LEU A 11 17.08 -4.15 13.70
C LEU A 11 16.31 -2.83 13.68
N VAL A 12 15.08 -2.82 14.14
CA VAL A 12 14.26 -1.59 14.21
C VAL A 12 14.91 -0.55 15.13
N GLN A 13 15.35 -0.94 16.32
CA GLN A 13 16.01 -0.03 17.25
C GLN A 13 17.30 0.58 16.67
N ARG A 14 18.12 -0.23 16.00
CA ARG A 14 19.34 0.24 15.33
C ARG A 14 19.03 1.16 14.16
N ALA A 15 18.03 0.84 13.36
CA ALA A 15 17.61 1.68 12.25
C ALA A 15 17.12 3.05 12.74
N VAL A 16 16.28 3.09 13.78
CA VAL A 16 15.84 4.34 14.41
C VAL A 16 17.02 5.16 14.97
N ALA A 17 18.08 4.49 15.42
CA ALA A 17 19.32 5.15 15.84
C ALA A 17 20.20 5.60 14.65
N GLY A 18 19.77 5.44 13.41
CA GLY A 18 20.46 5.89 12.20
C GLY A 18 21.42 4.87 11.57
N ASP A 19 21.38 3.61 12.00
CA ASP A 19 22.23 2.55 11.44
C ASP A 19 21.73 2.13 10.05
N GLN A 20 22.45 2.56 9.03
CA GLN A 20 22.14 2.27 7.62
C GLN A 20 22.16 0.78 7.28
N MET A 21 22.97 -0.03 7.99
CA MET A 21 23.01 -1.47 7.75
C MET A 21 21.77 -2.17 8.31
N ALA A 22 21.17 -1.64 9.38
CA ALA A 22 19.92 -2.12 9.92
C ALA A 22 18.75 -1.83 8.96
N TYR A 23 18.68 -0.64 8.37
CA TYR A 23 17.69 -0.34 7.30
C TYR A 23 17.82 -1.31 6.12
N ARG A 24 19.05 -1.55 5.69
CA ARG A 24 19.31 -2.48 4.58
C ARG A 24 18.88 -3.91 4.92
N ALA A 25 19.11 -4.35 6.14
CA ALA A 25 18.69 -5.68 6.59
C ALA A 25 17.15 -5.80 6.64
N ILE A 26 16.46 -4.80 7.18
CA ILE A 26 14.98 -4.74 7.17
C ILE A 26 14.47 -4.82 5.73
N TYR A 27 15.03 -4.03 4.82
CA TYR A 27 14.64 -4.07 3.40
C TYR A 27 14.81 -5.48 2.82
N GLN A 28 15.98 -6.11 3.01
CA GLN A 28 16.28 -7.43 2.46
C GLN A 28 15.37 -8.53 3.01
N LEU A 29 14.99 -8.46 4.28
CA LEU A 29 14.10 -9.42 4.92
C LEU A 29 12.67 -9.35 4.39
N HIS A 30 12.19 -8.15 4.07
CA HIS A 30 10.78 -7.92 3.75
C HIS A 30 10.50 -7.62 2.27
N GLU A 31 11.51 -7.23 1.47
CA GLU A 31 11.33 -6.80 0.08
C GLU A 31 10.55 -7.81 -0.75
N LYS A 32 10.88 -9.09 -0.64
CA LYS A 32 10.20 -10.14 -1.42
C LYS A 32 8.70 -10.22 -1.10
N ALA A 33 8.35 -10.16 0.20
CA ALA A 33 6.95 -10.22 0.64
C ALA A 33 6.16 -8.97 0.21
N ILE A 34 6.76 -7.79 0.38
CA ILE A 34 6.14 -6.52 -0.02
C ILE A 34 5.99 -6.46 -1.54
N ARG A 35 6.99 -6.87 -2.31
CA ARG A 35 6.94 -6.95 -3.76
C ARG A 35 5.84 -7.89 -4.24
N SER A 36 5.72 -9.08 -3.65
CA SER A 36 4.65 -10.03 -3.98
C SER A 36 3.27 -9.43 -3.73
N ARG A 37 3.09 -8.70 -2.64
CA ARG A 37 1.84 -8.00 -2.33
C ARG A 37 1.53 -6.89 -3.33
N VAL A 38 2.50 -6.04 -3.64
CA VAL A 38 2.36 -4.92 -4.58
C VAL A 38 2.12 -5.40 -6.00
N SER A 39 2.79 -6.48 -6.45
CA SER A 39 2.64 -7.01 -7.82
C SER A 39 1.20 -7.42 -8.17
N GLY A 40 0.38 -7.73 -7.18
CA GLY A 40 -1.04 -8.00 -7.40
C GLY A 40 -1.88 -6.78 -7.80
N TYR A 41 -1.34 -5.57 -7.73
CA TYR A 41 -2.01 -4.32 -8.10
C TYR A 41 -1.69 -3.84 -9.51
N PHE A 42 -0.49 -4.15 -10.03
CA PHE A 42 0.06 -3.58 -11.25
C PHE A 42 0.39 -4.66 -12.29
N THR A 43 0.26 -4.29 -13.55
CA THR A 43 0.66 -5.13 -14.69
C THR A 43 2.13 -4.91 -15.04
N TRP A 44 2.63 -3.68 -14.86
CA TRP A 44 3.98 -3.30 -15.26
C TRP A 44 4.95 -3.39 -14.09
N LYS A 45 6.10 -4.01 -14.36
CA LYS A 45 7.16 -4.16 -13.33
C LYS A 45 7.67 -2.80 -12.83
N ALA A 46 7.70 -1.78 -13.67
CA ALA A 46 8.15 -0.45 -13.30
C ALA A 46 7.28 0.12 -12.17
N ASP A 47 5.94 0.04 -12.29
CA ASP A 47 5.01 0.52 -11.25
C ASP A 47 5.20 -0.24 -9.94
N VAL A 48 5.45 -1.57 -10.02
CA VAL A 48 5.76 -2.38 -8.83
C VAL A 48 7.04 -1.91 -8.17
N ASP A 49 8.09 -1.67 -8.95
CA ASP A 49 9.40 -1.23 -8.43
C ASP A 49 9.29 0.15 -7.76
N ASP A 50 8.54 1.06 -8.37
CA ASP A 50 8.31 2.41 -7.83
C ASP A 50 7.52 2.36 -6.52
N VAL A 51 6.40 1.64 -6.50
CA VAL A 51 5.55 1.52 -5.30
C VAL A 51 6.26 0.79 -4.16
N VAL A 52 7.06 -0.24 -4.45
CA VAL A 52 7.87 -0.91 -3.42
C VAL A 52 8.89 0.06 -2.83
N SER A 53 9.59 0.82 -3.67
CA SER A 53 10.58 1.80 -3.23
C SER A 53 9.94 2.89 -2.37
N GLU A 54 8.82 3.45 -2.81
CA GLU A 54 8.06 4.47 -2.08
C GLU A 54 7.53 3.93 -0.74
N SER A 55 7.03 2.69 -0.72
CA SER A 55 6.52 2.04 0.50
C SER A 55 7.61 1.92 1.56
N PHE A 56 8.82 1.49 1.19
CA PHE A 56 9.93 1.43 2.13
C PHE A 56 10.41 2.81 2.57
N GLN A 57 10.39 3.81 1.69
CA GLN A 57 10.71 5.19 2.04
C GLN A 57 9.74 5.72 3.11
N LYS A 58 8.44 5.57 2.88
CA LYS A 58 7.39 5.95 3.85
C LYS A 58 7.55 5.17 5.17
N ALA A 59 7.78 3.86 5.09
CA ALA A 59 7.99 3.03 6.26
C ALA A 59 9.21 3.50 7.08
N PHE A 60 10.33 3.76 6.46
CA PHE A 60 11.54 4.18 7.16
C PHE A 60 11.42 5.59 7.76
N THR A 61 10.69 6.48 7.11
CA THR A 61 10.36 7.80 7.67
C THR A 61 9.52 7.66 8.95
N ASN A 62 8.57 6.73 8.98
CA ASN A 62 7.67 6.49 10.10
C ASN A 62 8.18 5.44 11.11
N LEU A 63 9.33 4.81 10.87
CA LEU A 63 9.88 3.77 11.73
C LEU A 63 10.13 4.21 13.18
N PRO A 64 10.50 5.47 13.48
CA PRO A 64 10.61 5.95 14.87
C PRO A 64 9.32 5.83 15.68
N ASN A 65 8.16 5.86 15.01
CA ASN A 65 6.83 5.79 15.65
C ASN A 65 6.29 4.34 15.68
N PHE A 66 7.02 3.38 15.12
CA PHE A 66 6.60 1.98 15.08
C PHE A 66 6.61 1.35 16.47
N ASP A 67 5.49 0.73 16.87
CA ASP A 67 5.40 -0.04 18.10
C ASP A 67 6.14 -1.37 18.00
N THR A 68 7.32 -1.45 18.61
CA THR A 68 8.19 -2.65 18.60
C THR A 68 7.61 -3.86 19.36
N GLN A 69 6.42 -3.78 19.93
CA GLN A 69 5.68 -4.93 20.47
C GLN A 69 4.87 -5.66 19.37
N ARG A 70 4.73 -5.04 18.20
CA ARG A 70 4.05 -5.62 17.04
C ARG A 70 5.05 -6.19 16.04
N GLU A 71 4.57 -7.07 15.16
CA GLU A 71 5.34 -7.57 14.04
C GLU A 71 5.49 -6.48 12.98
N LEU A 72 6.70 -6.37 12.42
CA LEU A 72 7.02 -5.34 11.42
C LEU A 72 6.37 -5.63 10.06
N ARG A 73 6.24 -6.91 9.67
CA ARG A 73 5.71 -7.32 8.38
C ARG A 73 4.27 -6.85 8.13
N PRO A 74 3.28 -7.03 9.04
CA PRO A 74 1.93 -6.51 8.87
C PRO A 74 1.89 -4.99 8.70
N TRP A 75 2.69 -4.28 9.48
CA TRP A 75 2.78 -2.83 9.40
C TRP A 75 3.36 -2.36 8.04
N LEU A 76 4.45 -2.98 7.56
CA LEU A 76 5.01 -2.71 6.22
C LEU A 76 3.98 -3.02 5.12
N SER A 77 3.25 -4.14 5.25
CA SER A 77 2.24 -4.55 4.30
C SER A 77 1.09 -3.54 4.19
N THR A 78 0.67 -2.97 5.31
CA THR A 78 -0.37 -1.92 5.34
C THR A 78 0.10 -0.67 4.58
N ILE A 79 1.33 -0.21 4.85
CA ILE A 79 1.93 0.92 4.13
C ILE A 79 2.01 0.65 2.63
N ALA A 80 2.49 -0.53 2.24
CA ALA A 80 2.64 -0.91 0.84
C ALA A 80 1.29 -1.01 0.11
N THR A 81 0.28 -1.56 0.76
CA THR A 81 -1.08 -1.64 0.22
C THR A 81 -1.65 -0.25 -0.04
N ARG A 82 -1.52 0.66 0.92
CA ARG A 82 -1.98 2.04 0.78
C ARG A 82 -1.23 2.76 -0.34
N THR A 83 0.09 2.69 -0.35
CA THR A 83 0.91 3.30 -1.41
C THR A 83 0.49 2.78 -2.79
N ALA A 84 0.19 1.48 -2.92
CA ALA A 84 -0.29 0.90 -4.16
C ALA A 84 -1.67 1.45 -4.59
N LEU A 85 -2.60 1.61 -3.65
CA LEU A 85 -3.92 2.17 -3.93
C LEU A 85 -3.84 3.66 -4.32
N ASP A 86 -3.03 4.45 -3.61
CA ASP A 86 -2.79 5.86 -3.93
C ASP A 86 -2.20 6.02 -5.34
N HIS A 87 -1.23 5.16 -5.70
CA HIS A 87 -0.63 5.14 -7.02
C HIS A 87 -1.64 4.79 -8.12
N LEU A 88 -2.50 3.79 -7.91
CA LEU A 88 -3.60 3.47 -8.83
C LEU A 88 -4.58 4.64 -9.00
N ALA A 89 -4.91 5.30 -7.89
CA ALA A 89 -5.78 6.47 -7.92
C ALA A 89 -5.15 7.63 -8.71
N SER A 90 -3.82 7.83 -8.59
CA SER A 90 -3.09 8.84 -9.36
C SER A 90 -3.10 8.54 -10.86
N ILE A 91 -2.77 7.31 -11.26
CA ILE A 91 -2.82 6.89 -12.67
C ILE A 91 -4.20 7.15 -13.27
N LYS A 92 -5.27 6.77 -12.58
CA LYS A 92 -6.63 6.97 -13.07
C LYS A 92 -7.00 8.45 -13.21
N ARG A 93 -6.56 9.32 -12.30
CA ARG A 93 -6.75 10.77 -12.42
C ARG A 93 -6.02 11.36 -13.62
N GLU A 94 -4.81 10.88 -13.90
CA GLU A 94 -4.03 11.31 -15.07
C GLU A 94 -4.69 10.90 -16.38
N ASP A 95 -5.20 9.67 -16.46
CA ASP A 95 -5.90 9.18 -17.64
C ASP A 95 -7.20 9.96 -17.90
N GLN A 96 -7.97 10.25 -16.85
CA GLN A 96 -9.17 11.09 -16.95
C GLN A 96 -8.85 12.53 -17.38
N LYS A 97 -7.74 13.12 -16.91
CA LYS A 97 -7.26 14.42 -17.38
C LYS A 97 -6.89 14.39 -18.86
N LYS A 98 -6.19 13.33 -19.30
CA LYS A 98 -5.80 13.16 -20.72
C LYS A 98 -7.04 12.99 -21.62
N GLU A 99 -8.05 12.24 -21.17
CA GLU A 99 -9.33 12.14 -21.91
C GLU A 99 -10.11 13.46 -21.93
N GLY A 100 -10.15 14.19 -20.80
CA GLY A 100 -10.76 15.51 -20.71
C GLY A 100 -10.07 16.56 -21.61
N ILE A 101 -8.75 16.45 -21.78
CA ILE A 101 -7.97 17.33 -22.66
C ILE A 101 -8.26 17.00 -24.15
N LYS A 102 -8.46 15.75 -24.49
CA LYS A 102 -8.87 15.36 -25.87
C LYS A 102 -10.24 15.94 -26.28
N LEU A 103 -11.13 16.17 -25.30
CA LEU A 103 -12.44 16.79 -25.53
C LEU A 103 -12.40 18.33 -25.50
N LYS A 104 -11.32 18.94 -25.05
CA LYS A 104 -11.12 20.41 -24.95
C LYS A 104 -9.88 20.90 -25.69
N ALA A 105 -9.56 20.32 -26.85
CA ALA A 105 -8.50 20.81 -27.70
C ALA A 105 -8.93 22.16 -28.36
N GLY A 106 -8.85 23.21 -27.59
CA GLY A 106 -9.11 24.60 -27.96
C GLY A 106 -9.08 25.46 -26.72
N GLU A 107 -7.91 25.97 -26.42
CA GLU A 107 -7.55 27.09 -25.55
C GLU A 107 -6.53 26.77 -24.45
N ASP A 108 -5.49 27.55 -24.53
CA ASP A 108 -4.26 27.76 -23.81
C ASP A 108 -4.12 27.35 -22.35
N THR A 109 -2.91 26.81 -22.08
CA THR A 109 -2.28 26.62 -20.75
C THR A 109 -2.04 27.92 -20.00
N PRO A 110 -1.96 27.87 -18.68
CA PRO A 110 -0.68 28.18 -18.07
C PRO A 110 -0.14 27.12 -17.10
N SER A 111 1.12 26.90 -17.27
CA SER A 111 2.10 26.32 -16.37
C SER A 111 1.96 26.89 -14.96
N GLY A 112 2.06 26.04 -13.96
CA GLY A 112 2.20 26.53 -12.60
C GLY A 112 2.32 25.41 -11.57
N GLY A 113 3.55 25.18 -11.11
CA GLY A 113 3.82 24.87 -9.72
C GLY A 113 3.70 23.40 -9.31
N ASP A 114 4.84 22.76 -9.25
CA ASP A 114 5.17 21.66 -8.38
C ASP A 114 4.88 22.06 -6.91
N PRO A 115 3.93 21.45 -6.22
CA PRO A 115 3.92 21.55 -4.77
C PRO A 115 4.84 20.46 -4.25
N LEU A 116 6.06 20.85 -3.92
CA LEU A 116 6.84 20.19 -2.90
C LEU A 116 5.94 20.10 -1.67
N THR A 117 5.30 18.95 -1.49
CA THR A 117 4.50 18.68 -0.29
C THR A 117 5.50 18.53 0.84
N GLU A 118 5.70 19.61 1.58
CA GLU A 118 6.26 19.55 2.92
C GLU A 118 5.46 18.51 3.69
N VAL A 119 6.16 17.53 4.22
CA VAL A 119 5.62 16.51 5.13
C VAL A 119 5.10 17.28 6.35
N THR A 120 3.79 17.40 6.47
CA THR A 120 3.18 18.09 7.62
C THR A 120 3.12 17.14 8.82
N PRO A 121 3.19 17.69 10.06
CA PRO A 121 3.07 16.90 11.30
C PRO A 121 1.78 16.08 11.41
N GLU A 122 0.78 16.34 10.57
CA GLU A 122 -0.48 15.60 10.47
C GLU A 122 -0.31 14.18 9.90
N GLU A 123 0.82 13.89 9.22
CA GLU A 123 1.15 12.53 8.81
C GLU A 123 1.57 11.61 9.97
N GLU A 124 1.83 12.14 11.15
CA GLU A 124 2.15 11.35 12.36
C GLU A 124 0.95 10.61 12.97
N ILE A 125 -0.27 11.06 12.71
CA ILE A 125 -1.52 10.40 13.16
C ILE A 125 -1.87 9.20 12.24
N ILE A 126 -1.12 9.01 11.20
CA ILE A 126 -1.37 8.13 10.06
C ILE A 126 -1.49 6.63 10.41
N ASN A 127 -0.92 6.12 11.49
CA ASN A 127 -0.87 4.66 11.73
C ASN A 127 -2.19 4.06 12.27
N GLY A 128 -2.99 4.80 13.03
CA GLY A 128 -4.30 4.36 13.50
C GLY A 128 -5.42 4.71 12.51
N GLU A 129 -5.48 5.97 12.10
CA GLU A 129 -6.51 6.49 11.18
C GLU A 129 -6.46 5.82 9.80
N ASN A 130 -5.28 5.40 9.34
CA ASN A 130 -5.14 4.73 8.05
C ASN A 130 -5.66 3.30 8.04
N HIS A 131 -5.48 2.59 9.13
CA HIS A 131 -6.05 1.25 9.27
C HIS A 131 -7.59 1.35 9.38
N GLU A 132 -8.09 2.29 10.17
CA GLU A 132 -9.53 2.55 10.31
C GLU A 132 -10.17 2.99 8.98
N ARG A 133 -9.51 3.88 8.23
CA ARG A 133 -9.99 4.30 6.91
C ARG A 133 -9.96 3.16 5.90
N LEU A 134 -8.91 2.34 5.88
CA LEU A 134 -8.86 1.16 5.02
C LEU A 134 -9.98 0.17 5.38
N MET A 135 -10.20 -0.06 6.68
CA MET A 135 -11.30 -0.90 7.14
C MET A 135 -12.65 -0.33 6.74
N ALA A 136 -12.86 1.00 6.86
CA ALA A 136 -14.09 1.65 6.42
C ALA A 136 -14.35 1.43 4.92
N PHE A 137 -13.33 1.59 4.07
CA PHE A 137 -13.45 1.30 2.63
C PHE A 137 -13.75 -0.18 2.35
N ILE A 138 -13.12 -1.10 3.09
CA ILE A 138 -13.39 -2.55 2.95
C ILE A 138 -14.82 -2.87 3.40
N GLU A 139 -15.31 -2.20 4.46
CA GLU A 139 -16.67 -2.36 4.98
C GLU A 139 -17.75 -1.98 3.95
N GLU A 140 -17.47 -1.01 3.09
CA GLU A 140 -18.39 -0.58 2.02
C GLU A 140 -18.37 -1.48 0.78
N LEU A 141 -17.38 -2.37 0.67
CA LEU A 141 -17.38 -3.36 -0.42
C LEU A 141 -18.60 -4.27 -0.33
N SER A 142 -19.09 -4.71 -1.49
CA SER A 142 -20.13 -5.75 -1.50
C SER A 142 -19.66 -7.01 -0.76
N PRO A 143 -20.57 -7.76 -0.11
CA PRO A 143 -20.23 -8.97 0.64
C PRO A 143 -19.37 -9.96 -0.15
N LEU A 144 -19.51 -9.97 -1.49
CA LEU A 144 -18.76 -10.84 -2.40
C LEU A 144 -17.24 -10.57 -2.37
N TYR A 145 -16.83 -9.33 -2.15
CA TYR A 145 -15.42 -8.91 -2.15
C TYR A 145 -14.88 -8.69 -0.74
N LYS A 146 -15.73 -8.20 0.17
CA LYS A 146 -15.37 -7.81 1.52
C LYS A 146 -14.61 -8.90 2.27
N GLU A 147 -15.19 -10.09 2.37
CA GLU A 147 -14.59 -11.20 3.13
C GLU A 147 -13.22 -11.61 2.59
N VAL A 148 -13.10 -11.72 1.26
CA VAL A 148 -11.84 -12.04 0.61
C VAL A 148 -10.80 -10.93 0.81
N MET A 149 -11.24 -9.66 0.80
CA MET A 149 -10.36 -8.50 1.00
C MET A 149 -9.89 -8.39 2.44
N ILE A 150 -10.73 -8.67 3.45
CA ILE A 150 -10.33 -8.75 4.86
C ILE A 150 -9.23 -9.79 5.01
N LYS A 151 -9.45 -11.02 4.55
CA LYS A 151 -8.46 -12.09 4.65
C LYS A 151 -7.15 -11.76 3.95
N TYR A 152 -7.23 -11.12 2.80
CA TYR A 152 -6.04 -10.74 2.04
C TYR A 152 -5.29 -9.55 2.63
N MET A 153 -5.99 -8.48 3.02
CA MET A 153 -5.37 -7.19 3.37
C MET A 153 -5.12 -7.04 4.88
N ILE A 154 -5.94 -7.65 5.71
CA ILE A 154 -5.90 -7.50 7.17
C ILE A 154 -5.29 -8.75 7.82
N GLU A 155 -5.78 -9.95 7.46
CA GLU A 155 -5.26 -11.21 8.00
C GLU A 155 -3.99 -11.69 7.28
N GLU A 156 -3.65 -11.05 6.15
CA GLU A 156 -2.44 -11.28 5.34
C GLU A 156 -2.29 -12.72 4.81
N LEU A 157 -3.40 -13.41 4.62
CA LEU A 157 -3.41 -14.78 4.12
C LEU A 157 -3.02 -14.84 2.64
N GLU A 158 -2.33 -15.91 2.28
CA GLU A 158 -2.03 -16.23 0.88
C GLU A 158 -3.29 -16.72 0.14
N TYR A 159 -3.30 -16.60 -1.18
CA TYR A 159 -4.48 -16.90 -1.99
C TYR A 159 -4.99 -18.33 -1.81
N GLU A 160 -4.09 -19.29 -1.62
CA GLU A 160 -4.36 -20.70 -1.37
C GLU A 160 -5.01 -20.91 -0.01
N GLU A 161 -4.59 -20.17 1.01
CA GLU A 161 -5.16 -20.20 2.35
C GLU A 161 -6.56 -19.61 2.36
N ILE A 162 -6.75 -18.45 1.70
CA ILE A 162 -8.07 -17.84 1.51
C ILE A 162 -9.02 -18.79 0.78
N ALA A 163 -8.54 -19.43 -0.29
CA ALA A 163 -9.32 -20.39 -1.06
C ALA A 163 -9.79 -21.55 -0.20
N LYS A 164 -8.90 -22.08 0.64
CA LYS A 164 -9.19 -23.18 1.57
C LYS A 164 -10.18 -22.78 2.66
N GLU A 165 -9.99 -21.62 3.28
CA GLU A 165 -10.83 -21.14 4.38
C GLU A 165 -12.25 -20.80 3.93
N LEU A 166 -12.37 -20.16 2.76
CA LEU A 166 -13.67 -19.75 2.21
C LEU A 166 -14.34 -20.82 1.34
N GLY A 167 -13.69 -21.97 1.14
CA GLY A 167 -14.21 -23.04 0.27
C GLY A 167 -14.37 -22.58 -1.19
N LEU A 168 -13.48 -21.69 -1.66
CA LEU A 168 -13.52 -21.11 -3.01
C LEU A 168 -12.43 -21.69 -3.89
N GLU A 169 -12.71 -21.74 -5.19
CA GLU A 169 -11.67 -22.01 -6.19
C GLU A 169 -10.61 -20.88 -6.22
N LEU A 170 -9.33 -21.24 -6.34
CA LEU A 170 -8.21 -20.28 -6.34
C LEU A 170 -8.38 -19.15 -7.37
N ASN A 171 -8.88 -19.47 -8.57
CA ASN A 171 -9.17 -18.47 -9.60
C ASN A 171 -10.30 -17.50 -9.20
N THR A 172 -11.26 -17.98 -8.40
CA THR A 172 -12.33 -17.15 -7.84
C THR A 172 -11.75 -16.18 -6.82
N VAL A 173 -10.85 -16.63 -5.93
CA VAL A 173 -10.15 -15.77 -4.98
C VAL A 173 -9.34 -14.69 -5.71
N ARG A 174 -8.53 -15.08 -6.69
CA ARG A 174 -7.74 -14.13 -7.53
C ARG A 174 -8.63 -13.07 -8.19
N THR A 175 -9.75 -13.49 -8.76
CA THR A 175 -10.68 -12.59 -9.43
C THR A 175 -11.36 -11.64 -8.44
N ARG A 176 -11.77 -12.15 -7.27
CA ARG A 176 -12.42 -11.33 -6.23
C ARG A 176 -11.45 -10.32 -5.63
N ILE A 177 -10.19 -10.71 -5.36
CA ILE A 177 -9.16 -9.79 -4.88
C ILE A 177 -8.91 -8.69 -5.91
N ARG A 178 -8.71 -9.04 -7.19
CA ARG A 178 -8.50 -8.06 -8.26
C ARG A 178 -9.64 -7.05 -8.36
N ARG A 179 -10.90 -7.51 -8.37
CA ARG A 179 -12.07 -6.63 -8.44
C ARG A 179 -12.26 -5.83 -7.16
N GLY A 180 -12.03 -6.42 -5.99
CA GLY A 180 -12.08 -5.71 -4.71
C GLY A 180 -11.08 -4.54 -4.66
N LYS A 181 -9.84 -4.75 -5.14
CA LYS A 181 -8.84 -3.70 -5.27
C LYS A 181 -9.29 -2.57 -6.22
N GLN A 182 -9.89 -2.91 -7.35
CA GLN A 182 -10.44 -1.92 -8.28
C GLN A 182 -11.54 -1.08 -7.63
N HIS A 183 -12.47 -1.70 -6.91
CA HIS A 183 -13.53 -0.98 -6.20
C HIS A 183 -12.98 -0.08 -5.09
N LEU A 184 -11.99 -0.55 -4.31
CA LEU A 184 -11.33 0.29 -3.31
C LEU A 184 -10.66 1.51 -3.95
N ALA A 185 -9.94 1.33 -5.05
CA ALA A 185 -9.33 2.45 -5.78
C ALA A 185 -10.37 3.44 -6.32
N GLU A 186 -11.53 2.95 -6.77
CA GLU A 186 -12.66 3.80 -7.20
C GLU A 186 -13.27 4.61 -6.05
N MET A 187 -13.45 3.99 -4.87
CA MET A 187 -13.97 4.69 -3.69
C MET A 187 -13.00 5.77 -3.19
N MET A 188 -11.70 5.46 -3.15
CA MET A 188 -10.67 6.44 -2.79
C MET A 188 -10.63 7.64 -3.74
N LEU A 189 -10.90 7.42 -5.04
CA LEU A 189 -10.98 8.51 -6.04
C LEU A 189 -12.20 9.41 -5.84
N ARG A 190 -13.32 8.86 -5.37
CA ARG A 190 -14.55 9.62 -5.18
C ARG A 190 -14.55 10.42 -3.89
N GLY A 191 -13.62 10.15 -2.98
CA GLY A 191 -13.58 10.81 -1.66
C GLY A 191 -14.76 10.47 -0.77
N GLU A 192 -15.37 9.31 -0.94
CA GLU A 192 -16.66 8.94 -0.35
C GLU A 192 -16.59 8.50 1.12
N ILE A 193 -15.51 8.86 1.86
CA ILE A 193 -15.52 8.72 3.33
C ILE A 193 -15.03 10.04 3.94
N GLU A 194 -15.97 10.82 4.45
CA GLU A 194 -15.75 11.88 5.44
C GLU A 194 -15.47 11.28 6.82
#